data_351dbc1a5d03545bdc94b33d5fa95d14
#
_entry.id   351dbc1a5d03545bdc94b33d5fa95d14
#
_cell.length_a   1.000
_cell.length_b   1.000
_cell.length_c   1.000
_cell.angle_alpha   90.00
_cell.angle_beta   90.00
_cell.angle_gamma   90.00
#
_symmetry.space_group_name_H-M   'P 1'
#
loop_
_entity.id
_entity.type
_entity.pdbx_description
1 polymer ?
#
loop_
_entity_poly.entity_id
_entity_poly.type
_entity_poly.pdbx_seq_one_letter_code
_entity_poly.pdbx_strand_id
1 'polypeptide(L)'
;MNSDYKVGDLIYDANIYDGMNTSMDDLQFYKRWLPKNKDARILELCCGTGRLTLPIAKDGYDISGVDYTASMLHQAKMKAAEAGLRINFIQADIRTLDLQEKYDFIFIPFN
;
A
#
# COMPACT_ATOMS: atom_id res chain seq x y z
N MET A 1 -22.96 -6.97 -9.66
CA MET A 1 -21.56 -6.53 -9.69
C MET A 1 -21.42 -5.03 -9.85
N ASN A 2 -22.14 -4.43 -10.80
CA ASN A 2 -21.96 -2.99 -11.05
C ASN A 2 -22.39 -2.13 -9.87
N SER A 3 -23.48 -2.47 -9.19
CA SER A 3 -23.90 -1.74 -7.99
C SER A 3 -22.89 -1.88 -6.86
N ASP A 4 -22.33 -3.08 -6.70
CA ASP A 4 -21.30 -3.34 -5.70
C ASP A 4 -20.03 -2.54 -6.03
N TYR A 5 -19.74 -2.38 -7.30
CA TYR A 5 -18.62 -1.59 -7.77
C TYR A 5 -18.75 -0.14 -7.33
N LYS A 6 -19.94 0.44 -7.52
CA LYS A 6 -20.18 1.83 -7.13
C LYS A 6 -20.10 2.01 -5.62
N VAL A 7 -20.63 1.08 -4.88
CA VAL A 7 -20.54 1.10 -3.41
C VAL A 7 -19.07 0.97 -3.00
N GLY A 8 -18.34 0.09 -3.66
CA GLY A 8 -16.92 -0.09 -3.41
C GLY A 8 -16.12 1.19 -3.69
N ASP A 9 -16.42 1.84 -4.80
CA ASP A 9 -15.75 3.09 -5.15
C ASP A 9 -16.02 4.17 -4.10
N LEU A 10 -17.23 4.26 -3.59
CA LEU A 10 -17.57 5.22 -2.55
C LEU A 10 -16.86 4.91 -1.24
N ILE A 11 -16.85 3.64 -0.84
CA ILE A 11 -16.20 3.19 0.39
C ILE A 11 -14.67 3.39 0.30
N TYR A 12 -14.12 3.16 -0.89
CA TYR A 12 -12.68 3.25 -1.10
C TYR A 12 -12.24 4.60 -1.67
N ASP A 13 -13.08 5.63 -1.53
CA ASP A 13 -12.64 6.98 -1.82
C ASP A 13 -11.46 7.31 -0.90
N ALA A 14 -10.38 7.84 -1.48
CA ALA A 14 -9.13 8.01 -0.77
C ALA A 14 -9.27 8.89 0.48
N ASN A 15 -10.05 9.95 0.40
CA ASN A 15 -10.20 10.87 1.54
C ASN A 15 -11.02 10.25 2.65
N ILE A 16 -12.08 9.52 2.29
CA ILE A 16 -12.92 8.81 3.28
C ILE A 16 -12.11 7.71 3.93
N TYR A 17 -11.37 6.95 3.11
CA TYR A 17 -10.55 5.83 3.60
C TYR A 17 -9.53 6.31 4.63
N ASP A 18 -8.79 7.37 4.33
CA ASP A 18 -7.80 7.90 5.26
C ASP A 18 -8.42 8.39 6.56
N GLY A 19 -9.61 9.01 6.49
CA GLY A 19 -10.32 9.44 7.67
C GLY A 19 -10.78 8.29 8.56
N MET A 20 -11.12 7.16 7.95
CA MET A 20 -11.59 5.97 8.70
C MET A 20 -10.46 5.12 9.23
N ASN A 21 -9.28 5.18 8.64
CA ASN A 21 -8.15 4.31 8.98
C ASN A 21 -7.00 5.14 9.57
N THR A 22 -7.27 5.77 10.71
CA THR A 22 -6.28 6.62 11.37
C THR A 22 -5.41 5.85 12.36
N SER A 23 -5.84 4.64 12.77
CA SER A 23 -5.10 3.83 13.73
C SER A 23 -3.83 3.27 13.10
N MET A 24 -2.74 3.30 13.86
CA MET A 24 -1.44 2.76 13.44
C MET A 24 -1.09 1.47 14.17
N ASP A 25 -2.06 0.83 14.82
CA ASP A 25 -1.82 -0.41 15.55
C ASP A 25 -1.33 -1.53 14.63
N ASP A 26 -1.91 -1.61 13.43
CA ASP A 26 -1.51 -2.62 12.47
C ASP A 26 -0.12 -2.36 11.89
N LEU A 27 0.32 -1.11 11.82
CA LEU A 27 1.68 -0.79 11.39
C LEU A 27 2.70 -1.46 12.32
N GLN A 28 2.50 -1.37 13.62
CA GLN A 28 3.39 -2.01 14.58
C GLN A 28 3.39 -3.52 14.43
N PHE A 29 2.23 -4.10 14.17
CA PHE A 29 2.09 -5.53 13.92
C PHE A 29 2.94 -5.95 12.71
N TYR A 30 2.78 -5.28 11.58
CA TYR A 30 3.50 -5.64 10.35
C TYR A 30 4.99 -5.37 10.45
N LYS A 31 5.39 -4.26 11.09
CA LYS A 31 6.81 -3.96 11.30
C LYS A 31 7.53 -5.06 12.06
N ARG A 32 6.83 -5.75 12.94
CA ARG A 32 7.38 -6.86 13.71
C ARG A 32 7.79 -8.02 12.83
N TRP A 33 7.13 -8.19 11.70
CA TRP A 33 7.36 -9.30 10.77
C TRP A 33 8.28 -8.94 9.62
N LEU A 34 8.62 -7.66 9.45
CA LEU A 34 9.50 -7.25 8.36
C LEU A 34 10.90 -7.83 8.55
N PRO A 35 11.59 -8.18 7.44
CA PRO A 35 12.99 -8.57 7.53
C PRO A 35 13.81 -7.50 8.23
N LYS A 36 14.77 -7.89 9.04
CA LYS A 36 15.61 -6.92 9.74
C LYS A 36 16.62 -6.26 8.82
N ASN A 37 16.96 -6.92 7.72
CA ASN A 37 17.84 -6.36 6.71
C ASN A 37 17.09 -5.33 5.88
N LYS A 38 17.51 -4.07 5.94
CA LYS A 38 16.84 -2.97 5.22
C LYS A 38 17.02 -3.07 3.70
N ASP A 39 17.95 -3.86 3.22
CA ASP A 39 18.11 -4.11 1.78
C ASP A 39 17.08 -5.10 1.25
N ALA A 40 16.33 -5.75 2.11
CA ALA A 40 15.26 -6.66 1.70
C ALA A 40 14.21 -5.90 0.87
N ARG A 41 13.72 -6.55 -0.18
CA ARG A 41 12.70 -5.98 -1.06
C ARG A 41 11.34 -6.43 -0.57
N ILE A 42 10.48 -5.46 -0.30
CA ILE A 42 9.18 -5.68 0.31
C ILE A 42 8.08 -5.28 -0.66
N LEU A 43 7.03 -6.08 -0.72
CA LEU A 43 5.86 -5.80 -1.53
C LEU A 43 4.61 -5.82 -0.66
N GLU A 44 3.87 -4.73 -0.68
CA GLU A 44 2.57 -4.64 -0.03
C GLU A 44 1.48 -4.75 -1.07
N LEU A 45 0.63 -5.75 -0.94
CA LEU A 45 -0.54 -5.92 -1.81
C LEU A 45 -1.72 -5.19 -1.18
N CYS A 46 -2.55 -4.58 -2.01
CA CYS A 46 -3.69 -3.79 -1.57
C CYS A 46 -3.26 -2.63 -0.68
N CYS A 47 -2.27 -1.87 -1.15
CA CYS A 47 -1.65 -0.83 -0.33
C CYS A 47 -2.52 0.41 -0.11
N GLY A 48 -3.59 0.58 -0.89
CA GLY A 48 -4.50 1.72 -0.75
C GLY A 48 -3.79 3.05 -0.93
N THR A 49 -3.99 3.94 0.03
CA THR A 49 -3.39 5.28 0.00
C THR A 49 -1.96 5.31 0.54
N GLY A 50 -1.38 4.15 0.82
CA GLY A 50 -0.01 4.08 1.33
C GLY A 50 0.11 4.27 2.83
N ARG A 51 -0.96 4.04 3.57
CA ARG A 51 -0.98 4.25 5.02
C ARG A 51 0.12 3.47 5.73
N LEU A 52 0.39 2.25 5.29
CA LEU A 52 1.49 1.45 5.83
C LEU A 52 2.75 1.59 4.97
N THR A 53 2.59 1.71 3.65
CA THR A 53 3.71 1.78 2.72
C THR A 53 4.65 2.94 3.04
N LEU A 54 4.08 4.13 3.27
CA LEU A 54 4.89 5.32 3.51
C LEU A 54 5.73 5.25 4.78
N PRO A 55 5.16 4.93 5.95
CA PRO A 55 6.00 4.83 7.15
C PRO A 55 7.04 3.73 7.08
N ILE A 56 6.76 2.64 6.38
CA ILE A 56 7.75 1.58 6.19
C ILE A 56 8.89 2.08 5.28
N ALA A 57 8.55 2.77 4.18
CA ALA A 57 9.57 3.38 3.32
C ALA A 57 10.37 4.43 4.06
N LYS A 58 9.71 5.23 4.88
CA LYS A 58 10.35 6.28 5.67
C LYS A 58 11.35 5.69 6.67
N ASP A 59 11.12 4.47 7.10
CA ASP A 59 11.99 3.74 8.00
C ASP A 59 13.19 3.10 7.28
N GLY A 60 13.31 3.32 5.99
CA GLY A 60 14.46 2.91 5.20
C GLY A 60 14.32 1.62 4.41
N TYR A 61 13.15 1.02 4.40
CA TYR A 61 12.92 -0.22 3.65
C TYR A 61 12.67 0.06 2.17
N ASP A 62 13.09 -0.87 1.32
CA ASP A 62 12.75 -0.88 -0.11
C ASP A 62 11.39 -1.55 -0.28
N ILE A 63 10.34 -0.74 -0.28
CA ILE A 63 8.96 -1.25 -0.37
C ILE A 63 8.27 -0.73 -1.62
N SER A 64 7.54 -1.62 -2.27
CA SER A 64 6.63 -1.29 -3.37
C SER A 64 5.20 -1.59 -2.94
N GLY A 65 4.24 -0.89 -3.52
CA GLY A 65 2.82 -1.08 -3.23
C GLY A 65 2.02 -1.38 -4.48
N VAL A 66 1.08 -2.29 -4.37
CA VAL A 66 0.15 -2.66 -5.44
C VAL A 66 -1.27 -2.41 -4.97
N ASP A 67 -2.07 -1.77 -5.80
CA ASP A 67 -3.49 -1.60 -5.54
C ASP A 67 -4.25 -1.57 -6.85
N TYR A 68 -5.50 -1.98 -6.80
CA TYR A 68 -6.38 -1.97 -7.97
C TYR A 68 -6.97 -0.58 -8.22
N THR A 69 -7.14 0.22 -7.18
CA THR A 69 -7.90 1.47 -7.19
C THR A 69 -6.99 2.65 -7.52
N ALA A 70 -7.22 3.24 -8.70
CA ALA A 70 -6.39 4.34 -9.19
C ALA A 70 -6.41 5.56 -8.26
N SER A 71 -7.57 5.92 -7.71
CA SER A 71 -7.69 7.07 -6.81
C SER A 71 -6.87 6.89 -5.53
N MET A 72 -6.82 5.67 -5.01
CA MET A 72 -6.01 5.34 -3.84
C MET A 72 -4.53 5.52 -4.15
N LEU A 73 -4.09 4.97 -5.28
CA LEU A 73 -2.68 5.09 -5.68
C LEU A 73 -2.28 6.52 -5.96
N HIS A 74 -3.20 7.32 -6.52
CA HIS A 74 -2.93 8.74 -6.74
C HIS A 74 -2.61 9.44 -5.43
N GLN A 75 -3.40 9.20 -4.40
CA GLN A 75 -3.15 9.76 -3.07
C GLN A 75 -1.84 9.26 -2.49
N ALA A 76 -1.55 7.96 -2.66
CA ALA A 76 -0.30 7.38 -2.18
C ALA A 76 0.90 8.05 -2.84
N LYS A 77 0.84 8.24 -4.16
CA LYS A 77 1.92 8.89 -4.91
C LYS A 77 2.13 10.33 -4.49
N MET A 78 1.04 11.06 -4.26
CA MET A 78 1.13 12.44 -3.80
C MET A 78 1.77 12.53 -2.43
N LYS A 79 1.34 11.70 -1.51
CA LYS A 79 1.91 11.68 -0.15
C LYS A 79 3.39 11.31 -0.17
N ALA A 80 3.77 10.34 -0.99
CA ALA A 80 5.15 9.94 -1.12
C ALA A 80 6.01 11.09 -1.67
N ALA A 81 5.52 11.78 -2.70
CA ALA A 81 6.23 12.93 -3.27
C ALA A 81 6.42 14.05 -2.24
N GLU A 82 5.38 14.36 -1.47
CA GLU A 82 5.45 15.37 -0.42
C GLU A 82 6.47 15.00 0.66
N ALA A 83 6.60 13.71 0.94
CA ALA A 83 7.54 13.22 1.94
C ALA A 83 8.95 12.99 1.39
N GLY A 84 9.17 13.22 0.11
CA GLY A 84 10.47 13.00 -0.52
C GLY A 84 10.84 11.53 -0.64
N LEU A 85 9.84 10.66 -0.69
CA LEU A 85 10.06 9.21 -0.75
C LEU A 85 9.91 8.70 -2.17
N ARG A 86 10.77 7.77 -2.56
CA ARG A 86 10.67 7.07 -3.83
C ARG A 86 10.09 5.70 -3.59
N ILE A 87 8.83 5.53 -3.96
CA ILE A 87 8.11 4.27 -3.79
C ILE A 87 7.51 3.89 -5.13
N ASN A 88 7.70 2.65 -5.53
CA ASN A 88 7.09 2.15 -6.75
C ASN A 88 5.66 1.70 -6.44
N PHE A 89 4.68 2.46 -6.92
CA PHE A 89 3.26 2.10 -6.81
C PHE A 89 2.77 1.56 -8.14
N ILE A 90 2.15 0.39 -8.10
CA ILE A 90 1.72 -0.35 -9.28
C ILE A 90 0.21 -0.54 -9.22
N GLN A 91 -0.49 -0.12 -10.28
CA GLN A 91 -1.92 -0.40 -10.39
C GLN A 91 -2.10 -1.77 -11.04
N ALA A 92 -2.68 -2.70 -10.31
CA ALA A 92 -2.91 -4.05 -10.81
C ALA A 92 -3.95 -4.77 -9.97
N ASP A 93 -4.58 -5.76 -10.61
CA ASP A 93 -5.47 -6.71 -9.93
C ASP A 93 -4.60 -7.85 -9.40
N ILE A 94 -4.62 -8.07 -8.11
CA ILE A 94 -3.76 -9.10 -7.50
C ILE A 94 -4.11 -10.51 -7.97
N ARG A 95 -5.32 -10.71 -8.50
CA ARG A 95 -5.73 -12.02 -9.04
C ARG A 95 -5.00 -12.38 -10.31
N THR A 96 -4.52 -11.39 -11.05
CA THR A 96 -3.83 -11.57 -12.32
C THR A 96 -2.43 -10.97 -12.32
N LEU A 97 -1.94 -10.61 -11.15
CA LEU A 97 -0.67 -9.93 -10.99
C LEU A 97 0.48 -10.81 -11.47
N ASP A 98 1.29 -10.25 -12.35
CA ASP A 98 2.49 -10.90 -12.85
C ASP A 98 3.63 -9.90 -12.78
N LEU A 99 4.37 -9.96 -11.70
CA LEU A 99 5.52 -9.09 -11.49
C LEU A 99 6.79 -9.80 -11.94
N GLN A 100 7.61 -9.09 -12.70
CA GLN A 100 8.87 -9.64 -13.20
C GLN A 100 9.95 -9.65 -12.13
N GLU A 101 9.74 -8.95 -11.04
CA GLU A 101 10.72 -8.84 -9.98
C GLU A 101 10.39 -9.78 -8.82
N LYS A 102 11.42 -10.14 -8.08
CA LYS A 102 11.29 -10.97 -6.89
C LYS A 102 11.36 -10.11 -5.64
N TYR A 103 10.64 -10.56 -4.61
CA TYR A 103 10.58 -9.86 -3.34
C TYR A 103 10.94 -10.81 -2.21
N ASP A 104 11.55 -10.26 -1.16
CA ASP A 104 11.97 -11.05 0.00
C ASP A 104 10.81 -11.22 0.99
N PHE A 105 9.86 -10.29 0.98
CA PHE A 105 8.73 -10.32 1.89
C PHE A 105 7.52 -9.69 1.20
N ILE A 106 6.41 -10.41 1.22
CA ILE A 106 5.15 -9.94 0.61
C ILE A 106 4.07 -10.05 1.66
N PHE A 107 3.28 -8.99 1.82
CA PHE A 107 2.18 -9.02 2.77
C PHE A 107 0.95 -8.29 2.26
N ILE A 108 -0.20 -8.68 2.80
CA ILE A 108 -1.49 -8.05 2.51
C ILE A 108 -2.05 -7.58 3.86
N PRO A 109 -2.12 -6.28 4.09
CA PRO A 109 -2.64 -5.81 5.36
C PRO A 109 -4.16 -6.01 5.44
N PHE A 110 -4.64 -6.17 6.64
CA PHE A 110 -6.07 -6.25 6.92
C PHE A 110 -6.64 -4.85 7.03
N ASN A 111 -7.79 -4.68 6.40
CA ASN A 111 -8.54 -3.43 6.52
C ASN A 111 -9.87 -3.68 7.21
#